data_a2e95f0235a0cf8706c3bdc0fabd5575
#
_entry.id   a2e95f0235a0cf8706c3bdc0fabd5575
#
_cell.length_a   1.000
_cell.length_b   1.000
_cell.length_c   1.000
_cell.angle_alpha   90.00
_cell.angle_beta   90.00
_cell.angle_gamma   90.00
#
_symmetry.space_group_name_H-M   'P 1'
#
loop_
_entity.id
_entity.type
_entity.pdbx_description
1 polymer ?
#
loop_
_entity_poly.entity_id
_entity_poly.type
_entity_poly.pdbx_seq_one_letter_code
_entity_poly.pdbx_strand_id
1 'polypeptide(L)'
;MEYRKLPHGEEQISVIGLGNSSLGGSGVEETERTVAMALENGINYFDMAAGDATPFAPYGRVTQSCRDRVYFQVHFGADYRSGAYGWTLDLEQIK
;
A
#
# COMPACT_ATOMS: atom_id res chain seq x y z
N MET A 1 9.07 6.80 -15.83
CA MET A 1 8.13 5.73 -15.43
C MET A 1 7.06 5.57 -16.49
N GLU A 2 6.76 4.36 -16.84
CA GLU A 2 5.69 4.06 -17.77
C GLU A 2 4.39 3.78 -17.02
N TYR A 3 3.26 4.19 -17.60
CA TYR A 3 1.95 4.05 -16.96
C TYR A 3 1.00 3.29 -17.89
N ARG A 4 0.01 2.65 -17.29
CA ARG A 4 -1.07 1.96 -18.00
C ARG A 4 -2.41 2.44 -17.47
N LYS A 5 -3.35 2.64 -18.39
CA LYS A 5 -4.71 3.03 -18.05
C LYS A 5 -5.48 1.82 -17.54
N LEU A 6 -6.28 2.01 -16.50
CA LEU A 6 -7.15 0.94 -16.01
C LEU A 6 -8.25 0.63 -17.03
N PRO A 7 -8.73 -0.64 -17.09
CA PRO A 7 -9.74 -1.05 -18.07
C PRO A 7 -11.06 -0.30 -17.97
N HIS A 8 -11.43 0.14 -16.77
CA HIS A 8 -12.73 0.74 -16.53
C HIS A 8 -12.60 2.13 -15.89
N GLY A 9 -11.77 2.99 -16.44
CA GLY A 9 -11.60 4.33 -15.90
C GLY A 9 -10.54 5.09 -16.65
N GLU A 10 -10.23 6.28 -16.13
CA GLU A 10 -9.20 7.16 -16.72
C GLU A 10 -7.91 7.11 -15.91
N GLU A 11 -7.88 6.38 -14.83
CA GLU A 11 -6.72 6.31 -13.94
C GLU A 11 -5.52 5.68 -14.64
N GLN A 12 -4.36 6.31 -14.46
CA GLN A 12 -3.08 5.84 -15.00
C GLN A 12 -2.26 5.26 -13.86
N ILE A 13 -1.94 3.97 -13.94
CA ILE A 13 -1.17 3.27 -12.92
C ILE A 13 0.23 2.99 -13.44
N SER A 14 1.26 3.25 -12.62
CA SER A 14 2.63 2.92 -12.99
C SER A 14 2.76 1.42 -13.23
N VAL A 15 3.56 1.06 -14.26
CA VAL A 15 3.75 -0.37 -14.60
C VAL A 15 4.51 -1.11 -13.49
N ILE A 16 5.24 -0.37 -12.65
CA ILE A 16 5.90 -0.94 -11.49
C ILE A 16 5.12 -0.53 -10.25
N GLY A 17 4.74 -1.50 -9.44
CA GLY A 17 4.10 -1.26 -8.15
C GLY A 17 5.06 -1.58 -7.02
N LEU A 18 4.81 -1.02 -5.84
CA LEU A 18 5.58 -1.32 -4.64
C LEU A 18 4.71 -2.13 -3.69
N GLY A 19 5.13 -3.38 -3.43
CA GLY A 19 4.51 -4.19 -2.38
C GLY A 19 5.10 -3.86 -1.03
N ASN A 20 4.40 -4.16 0.05
CA ASN A 20 4.89 -3.90 1.38
C ASN A 20 5.10 -5.16 2.22
N SER A 21 5.03 -6.35 1.62
CA SER A 21 5.11 -7.60 2.36
C SER A 21 6.45 -7.78 3.08
N SER A 22 7.52 -7.21 2.57
CA SER A 22 8.85 -7.31 3.16
C SER A 22 9.24 -6.08 4.00
N LEU A 23 8.38 -5.09 4.12
CA LEU A 23 8.68 -3.87 4.86
C LEU A 23 8.35 -3.93 6.35
N GLY A 24 7.65 -4.96 6.79
CA GLY A 24 7.27 -5.11 8.19
C GLY A 24 8.46 -5.17 9.15
N GLY A 25 9.60 -5.73 8.72
CA GLY A 25 10.80 -5.82 9.53
C GLY A 25 11.77 -4.66 9.36
N SER A 26 11.46 -3.68 8.52
CA SER A 26 12.40 -2.62 8.15
C SER A 26 12.34 -1.38 9.07
N GLY A 27 11.31 -1.27 9.91
CA GLY A 27 11.12 -0.10 10.77
C GLY A 27 10.43 1.05 10.06
N VAL A 28 9.94 1.99 10.87
CA VAL A 28 9.12 3.10 10.38
C VAL A 28 9.91 4.02 9.47
N GLU A 29 11.11 4.44 9.87
CA GLU A 29 11.90 5.38 9.08
C GLU A 29 12.31 4.80 7.73
N GLU A 30 12.73 3.54 7.70
CA GLU A 30 13.13 2.89 6.46
C GLU A 30 11.94 2.73 5.52
N THR A 31 10.78 2.37 6.07
CA THR A 31 9.56 2.26 5.28
C THR A 31 9.19 3.60 4.68
N GLU A 32 9.23 4.68 5.46
CA GLU A 32 8.93 6.01 4.96
C GLU A 32 9.88 6.44 3.84
N ARG A 33 11.18 6.18 4.01
CA ARG A 33 12.16 6.51 2.97
C ARG A 33 11.92 5.73 1.69
N THR A 34 11.59 4.45 1.81
CA THR A 34 11.32 3.59 0.65
C THR A 34 10.11 4.09 -0.12
N VAL A 35 9.03 4.40 0.58
CA VAL A 35 7.80 4.90 -0.05
C VAL A 35 8.04 6.26 -0.70
N ALA A 36 8.73 7.16 0.00
CA ALA A 36 9.04 8.48 -0.55
C ALA A 36 9.90 8.37 -1.82
N MET A 37 10.89 7.50 -1.82
CA MET A 37 11.73 7.27 -3.00
C MET A 37 10.92 6.72 -4.16
N ALA A 38 9.99 5.79 -3.88
CA ALA A 38 9.11 5.24 -4.91
C ALA A 38 8.26 6.33 -5.53
N LEU A 39 7.67 7.20 -4.72
CA LEU A 39 6.87 8.33 -5.22
C LEU A 39 7.70 9.28 -6.07
N GLU A 40 8.91 9.61 -5.62
CA GLU A 40 9.80 10.50 -6.38
C GLU A 40 10.16 9.93 -7.74
N ASN A 41 10.16 8.61 -7.87
CA ASN A 41 10.50 7.94 -9.12
C ASN A 41 9.26 7.55 -9.94
N GLY A 42 8.09 8.06 -9.58
CA GLY A 42 6.88 7.94 -10.39
C GLY A 42 6.01 6.73 -10.10
N ILE A 43 6.34 5.93 -9.09
CA ILE A 43 5.48 4.82 -8.67
C ILE A 43 4.26 5.40 -7.96
N ASN A 44 3.07 5.05 -8.42
CA ASN A 44 1.82 5.51 -7.81
C ASN A 44 0.87 4.38 -7.43
N TYR A 45 1.37 3.15 -7.40
CA TYR A 45 0.57 1.97 -7.14
C TYR A 45 1.23 1.14 -6.03
N PHE A 46 0.51 0.91 -4.95
CA PHE A 46 1.04 0.24 -3.76
C PHE A 46 0.15 -0.93 -3.36
N ASP A 47 0.78 -2.10 -3.19
CA ASP A 47 0.08 -3.31 -2.78
C ASP A 47 0.25 -3.50 -1.27
N MET A 48 -0.85 -3.36 -0.53
CA MET A 48 -0.85 -3.30 0.92
C MET A 48 -1.14 -4.66 1.53
N ALA A 49 -0.12 -5.51 1.62
CA ALA A 49 -0.24 -6.86 2.19
C ALA A 49 1.04 -7.22 2.94
N ALA A 50 1.21 -6.66 4.13
CA ALA A 50 2.39 -6.92 4.95
C ALA A 50 2.17 -8.10 5.89
N GLY A 51 3.24 -8.65 6.45
CA GLY A 51 3.19 -9.70 7.46
C GLY A 51 2.65 -9.21 8.81
N ASP A 52 2.64 -7.90 9.03
CA ASP A 52 2.02 -7.27 10.20
C ASP A 52 1.52 -5.88 9.81
N ALA A 53 0.94 -5.15 10.75
CA ALA A 53 0.34 -3.84 10.47
C ALA A 53 1.35 -2.68 10.50
N THR A 54 2.62 -2.94 10.82
CA THR A 54 3.62 -1.90 11.02
C THR A 54 3.79 -0.95 9.83
N PRO A 55 3.81 -1.43 8.55
CA PRO A 55 4.04 -0.53 7.43
C PRO A 55 2.87 0.40 7.09
N PHE A 56 1.66 0.14 7.57
CA PHE A 56 0.49 0.89 7.11
C PHE A 56 0.54 2.36 7.48
N ALA A 57 0.92 2.68 8.72
CA ALA A 57 1.00 4.08 9.17
C ALA A 57 2.07 4.88 8.43
N PRO A 58 3.28 4.34 8.19
CA PRO A 58 4.27 5.04 7.37
C PRO A 58 3.78 5.35 5.95
N TYR A 59 3.08 4.41 5.30
CA TYR A 59 2.50 4.66 3.98
C TYR A 59 1.51 5.83 4.05
N GLY A 60 0.65 5.84 5.06
CA GLY A 60 -0.33 6.91 5.23
C GLY A 60 0.33 8.26 5.41
N ARG A 61 1.38 8.34 6.23
CA ARG A 61 2.08 9.59 6.47
C ARG A 61 2.75 10.13 5.21
N VAL A 62 3.45 9.28 4.47
CA VAL A 62 4.19 9.72 3.29
C VAL A 62 3.24 10.13 2.16
N THR A 63 2.09 9.45 2.01
CA THR A 63 1.17 9.74 0.91
C THR A 63 0.12 10.79 1.26
N GLN A 64 0.11 11.30 2.49
CA GLN A 64 -0.93 12.21 2.95
C GLN A 64 -1.12 13.42 2.04
N SER A 65 -0.03 14.01 1.55
CA SER A 65 -0.08 15.20 0.69
C SER A 65 -0.40 14.90 -0.77
N CYS A 66 -0.36 13.63 -1.17
CA CYS A 66 -0.60 13.23 -2.56
C CYS A 66 -1.60 12.07 -2.68
N ARG A 67 -2.49 11.92 -1.68
CA ARG A 67 -3.41 10.79 -1.62
C ARG A 67 -4.27 10.65 -2.87
N ASP A 68 -4.61 11.76 -3.50
CA ASP A 68 -5.41 11.79 -4.72
C ASP A 68 -4.66 11.34 -5.97
N ARG A 69 -3.34 11.15 -5.87
CA ARG A 69 -2.49 10.74 -7.00
C ARG A 69 -1.91 9.35 -6.85
N VAL A 70 -2.27 8.63 -5.77
CA VAL A 70 -1.76 7.28 -5.53
C VAL A 70 -2.92 6.30 -5.43
N TYR A 71 -2.62 5.04 -5.69
CA TYR A 71 -3.61 3.96 -5.71
C TYR A 71 -3.13 2.83 -4.82
N PHE A 72 -4.00 2.37 -3.94
CA PHE A 72 -3.69 1.27 -3.03
C PHE A 72 -4.49 0.04 -3.43
N GLN A 73 -3.80 -1.07 -3.61
CA GLN A 73 -4.44 -2.37 -3.71
C GLN A 73 -4.56 -2.93 -2.30
N VAL A 74 -5.77 -3.25 -1.89
CA VAL A 74 -6.02 -3.85 -0.58
C VAL A 74 -6.55 -5.26 -0.76
N HIS A 75 -6.38 -6.08 0.26
CA HIS A 75 -6.74 -7.50 0.17
C HIS A 75 -8.02 -7.76 0.95
N PHE A 76 -9.00 -8.34 0.26
CA PHE A 76 -10.26 -8.69 0.86
C PHE A 76 -10.05 -9.74 1.95
N GLY A 77 -10.58 -9.46 3.13
CA GLY A 77 -10.51 -10.40 4.24
C GLY A 77 -9.22 -10.37 5.04
N ALA A 78 -8.27 -9.50 4.72
CA ALA A 78 -7.08 -9.34 5.55
C ALA A 78 -7.46 -8.76 6.91
N ASP A 79 -6.93 -9.34 7.98
CA ASP A 79 -7.28 -8.97 9.35
C ASP A 79 -6.00 -8.76 10.16
N TYR A 80 -5.80 -7.52 10.65
CA TYR A 80 -4.62 -7.13 11.39
C TYR A 80 -4.96 -6.75 12.85
N ARG A 81 -6.11 -7.16 13.36
CA ARG A 81 -6.54 -6.78 14.71
C ARG A 81 -5.57 -7.26 15.79
N SER A 82 -4.87 -8.36 15.54
CA SER A 82 -3.86 -8.87 16.49
C SER A 82 -2.50 -8.18 16.34
N GLY A 83 -2.36 -7.26 15.36
CA GLY A 83 -1.09 -6.65 14.99
C GLY A 83 -0.32 -7.42 13.94
N ALA A 84 -0.63 -8.69 13.73
CA ALA A 84 -0.01 -9.54 12.71
C ALA A 84 -1.03 -9.89 11.64
N TYR A 85 -0.55 -10.35 10.49
CA TYR A 85 -1.42 -10.73 9.39
C TYR A 85 -2.30 -11.94 9.76
N GLY A 86 -3.59 -11.78 9.51
CA GLY A 86 -4.57 -12.85 9.59
C GLY A 86 -5.58 -12.63 8.49
N TRP A 87 -6.65 -13.41 8.50
CA TRP A 87 -7.70 -13.24 7.50
C TRP A 87 -9.06 -13.62 8.10
N THR A 88 -10.11 -13.07 7.51
CA THR A 88 -11.47 -13.32 7.96
C THR A 88 -12.43 -13.30 6.79
N LEU A 89 -13.51 -14.09 6.90
CA LEU A 89 -14.65 -14.03 5.98
C LEU A 89 -15.89 -13.44 6.66
N ASP A 90 -15.75 -12.96 7.89
CA ASP A 90 -16.86 -12.32 8.62
C ASP A 90 -17.13 -10.94 8.03
N LEU A 91 -18.33 -10.76 7.49
CA LEU A 91 -18.71 -9.51 6.82
C LEU A 91 -18.66 -8.30 7.76
N GLU A 92 -18.95 -8.48 9.04
CA GLU A 92 -18.87 -7.38 10.00
C GLU A 92 -17.44 -6.90 10.23
N GLN A 93 -16.46 -7.81 10.12
CA GLN A 93 -15.05 -7.46 10.25
C GLN A 93 -14.48 -6.85 8.97
N ILE A 94 -15.01 -7.22 7.82
CA ILE A 94 -14.54 -6.72 6.52
C ILE A 94 -15.00 -5.29 6.28
N LYS A 95 -16.16 -4.92 6.80
CA LYS A 95 -16.66 -3.56 6.70
C LYS A 95 -15.74 -2.63 7.51
#